data_755266e0df60eb944b5dd10edcc7f7b4
#
_entry.id   755266e0df60eb944b5dd10edcc7f7b4
#
_cell.length_a   1.000
_cell.length_b   1.000
_cell.length_c   1.000
_cell.angle_alpha   90.00
_cell.angle_beta   90.00
_cell.angle_gamma   90.00
#
_symmetry.space_group_name_H-M   'P 1'
#
loop_
_entity.id
_entity.type
_entity.pdbx_description
1 polymer ?
#
loop_
_entity_poly.entity_id
_entity_poly.type
_entity_poly.pdbx_seq_one_letter_code
_entity_poly.pdbx_strand_id
1 'polypeptide(L)'
;MKLEFKNVTKKYGSTVAVDSFSYTFDANPGRRLAVCGPSGCGKSTLLSIIACLDRDFDGSFEITGSASSPVISMSFQDPTLLPWLTAAENVNLVTGDRRSGLDFARTQLCELGLEGHENDYPDELSGGMQTRVSIARALAADAGLYLFDEPFAALDPDTARLCIDVIRRRTAHAAAVAVIHSPELAASFADEILTFPTIPAGEYSIIRPEAD
;
A
#
# COMPACT_ATOMS: atom_id res chain seq x y z
N MET A 1 1.24 7.56 16.01
CA MET A 1 2.44 7.08 15.28
C MET A 1 2.83 8.12 14.24
N LYS A 2 4.13 8.30 13.96
CA LYS A 2 4.64 9.19 12.90
C LYS A 2 5.65 8.45 12.05
N LEU A 3 5.61 8.70 10.73
CA LEU A 3 6.64 8.29 9.78
C LEU A 3 7.52 9.52 9.52
N GLU A 4 8.78 9.48 9.91
CA GLU A 4 9.68 10.64 9.87
C GLU A 4 10.90 10.35 9.01
N PHE A 5 11.03 11.07 7.89
CA PHE A 5 12.18 11.06 7.00
C PHE A 5 13.04 12.31 7.29
N LYS A 6 14.36 12.15 7.41
CA LYS A 6 15.32 13.24 7.63
C LYS A 6 16.47 13.11 6.64
N ASN A 7 16.50 13.99 5.63
CA ASN A 7 17.54 14.07 4.60
C ASN A 7 17.84 12.72 3.93
N VAL A 8 16.79 11.95 3.63
CA VAL A 8 16.94 10.63 3.03
C VAL A 8 17.41 10.76 1.59
N THR A 9 18.53 10.13 1.27
CA THR A 9 19.05 10.00 -0.11
C THR A 9 19.29 8.54 -0.41
N LYS A 10 18.66 8.03 -1.49
CA LYS A 10 18.82 6.65 -1.98
C LYS A 10 19.31 6.64 -3.40
N LYS A 11 20.33 5.79 -3.63
CA LYS A 11 20.93 5.58 -4.96
C LYS A 11 20.93 4.10 -5.31
N TYR A 12 20.70 3.82 -6.57
CA TYR A 12 20.90 2.50 -7.19
C TYR A 12 21.99 2.62 -8.25
N GLY A 13 23.22 2.24 -7.89
CA GLY A 13 24.40 2.50 -8.70
C GLY A 13 24.62 4.00 -8.88
N SER A 14 24.59 4.50 -10.12
CA SER A 14 24.72 5.93 -10.44
C SER A 14 23.39 6.71 -10.41
N THR A 15 22.27 6.02 -10.33
CA THR A 15 20.94 6.65 -10.40
C THR A 15 20.46 7.05 -9.00
N VAL A 16 20.17 8.34 -8.81
CA VAL A 16 19.55 8.85 -7.60
C VAL A 16 18.02 8.61 -7.71
N ALA A 17 17.46 7.84 -6.80
CA ALA A 17 16.03 7.56 -6.75
C ALA A 17 15.30 8.52 -5.78
N VAL A 18 15.95 8.85 -4.65
CA VAL A 18 15.45 9.82 -3.66
C VAL A 18 16.62 10.75 -3.33
N ASP A 19 16.38 12.06 -3.28
CA ASP A 19 17.42 13.07 -3.01
C ASP A 19 17.03 13.99 -1.87
N SER A 20 17.78 13.89 -0.76
CA SER A 20 17.68 14.78 0.43
C SER A 20 16.24 14.96 0.94
N PHE A 21 15.41 13.92 0.80
CA PHE A 21 14.00 13.97 1.17
C PHE A 21 13.78 14.04 2.67
N SER A 22 13.00 15.03 3.11
CA SER A 22 12.62 15.20 4.51
C SER A 22 11.11 15.43 4.58
N TYR A 23 10.40 14.61 5.34
CA TYR A 23 8.94 14.68 5.47
C TYR A 23 8.48 13.96 6.72
N THR A 24 7.41 14.44 7.33
CA THR A 24 6.77 13.78 8.47
C THR A 24 5.29 13.58 8.19
N PHE A 25 4.83 12.35 8.28
CA PHE A 25 3.42 11.99 8.20
C PHE A 25 2.89 11.56 9.55
N ASP A 26 1.79 12.17 9.99
CA ASP A 26 1.06 11.76 11.19
C ASP A 26 0.20 10.53 10.88
N ALA A 27 0.78 9.35 11.04
CA ALA A 27 0.20 8.05 10.74
C ALA A 27 -0.71 7.54 11.89
N ASN A 28 -1.64 8.38 12.34
CA ASN A 28 -2.65 8.01 13.34
C ASN A 28 -3.69 7.05 12.73
N PRO A 29 -4.43 6.29 13.55
CA PRO A 29 -5.51 5.43 13.07
C PRO A 29 -6.48 6.18 12.15
N GLY A 30 -6.81 5.54 11.03
CA GLY A 30 -7.68 6.09 9.99
C GLY A 30 -7.01 7.10 9.04
N ARG A 31 -5.76 7.53 9.30
CA ARG A 31 -5.05 8.47 8.42
C ARG A 31 -4.48 7.77 7.20
N ARG A 32 -4.62 8.41 6.05
CA ARG A 32 -4.18 7.89 4.75
C ARG A 32 -3.35 8.90 4.00
N LEU A 33 -2.22 8.45 3.47
CA LEU A 33 -1.31 9.22 2.63
C LEU A 33 -1.31 8.62 1.22
N ALA A 34 -1.56 9.43 0.20
CA ALA A 34 -1.26 9.08 -1.18
C ALA A 34 0.09 9.69 -1.60
N VAL A 35 0.91 8.91 -2.27
CA VAL A 35 2.17 9.36 -2.85
C VAL A 35 2.03 9.37 -4.36
N CYS A 36 2.11 10.55 -4.96
CA CYS A 36 1.92 10.79 -6.39
C CYS A 36 3.20 11.31 -7.04
N GLY A 37 3.27 11.20 -8.36
CA GLY A 37 4.39 11.72 -9.16
C GLY A 37 4.69 10.87 -10.39
N PRO A 38 5.61 11.31 -11.27
CA PRO A 38 5.95 10.59 -12.49
C PRO A 38 6.53 9.21 -12.22
N SER A 39 6.47 8.30 -13.20
CA SER A 39 7.11 6.99 -13.11
C SER A 39 8.62 7.16 -12.94
N GLY A 40 9.22 6.31 -12.08
CA GLY A 40 10.65 6.35 -11.81
C GLY A 40 11.11 7.46 -10.85
N CYS A 41 10.22 8.29 -10.28
CA CYS A 41 10.65 9.34 -9.34
C CYS A 41 11.01 8.85 -7.92
N GLY A 42 10.87 7.55 -7.61
CA GLY A 42 11.29 7.00 -6.32
C GLY A 42 10.16 6.67 -5.34
N LYS A 43 8.88 6.70 -5.76
CA LYS A 43 7.72 6.39 -4.89
C LYS A 43 7.78 5.00 -4.27
N SER A 44 8.00 3.97 -5.08
CA SER A 44 8.16 2.58 -4.60
C SER A 44 9.40 2.41 -3.71
N THR A 45 10.46 3.20 -3.96
CA THR A 45 11.63 3.25 -3.08
C THR A 45 11.25 3.78 -1.70
N LEU A 46 10.46 4.86 -1.62
CA LEU A 46 9.96 5.37 -0.34
C LEU A 46 9.09 4.35 0.38
N LEU A 47 8.19 3.64 -0.32
CA LEU A 47 7.43 2.54 0.27
C LEU A 47 8.32 1.43 0.81
N SER A 48 9.38 1.05 0.06
CA SER A 48 10.33 0.03 0.50
C SER A 48 11.11 0.44 1.75
N ILE A 49 11.44 1.73 1.89
CA ILE A 49 12.04 2.29 3.11
C ILE A 49 11.03 2.23 4.28
N ILE A 50 9.78 2.64 4.07
CA ILE A 50 8.73 2.57 5.10
C ILE A 50 8.50 1.11 5.54
N ALA A 51 8.50 0.17 4.59
CA ALA A 51 8.37 -1.27 4.86
C ALA A 51 9.58 -1.87 5.55
N CYS A 52 10.66 -1.11 5.77
CA CYS A 52 11.95 -1.59 6.28
C CYS A 52 12.61 -2.67 5.40
N LEU A 53 12.23 -2.75 4.13
CA LEU A 53 12.80 -3.66 3.13
C LEU A 53 14.10 -3.12 2.55
N ASP A 54 14.22 -1.81 2.40
CA ASP A 54 15.44 -1.12 1.99
C ASP A 54 15.98 -0.28 3.17
N ARG A 55 17.21 -0.57 3.59
CA ARG A 55 17.89 0.10 4.71
C ARG A 55 19.21 0.74 4.29
N ASP A 56 19.57 0.61 3.03
CA ASP A 56 20.79 1.17 2.45
C ASP A 56 20.50 2.54 1.83
N PHE A 57 20.49 3.59 2.66
CA PHE A 57 20.29 4.98 2.26
C PHE A 57 21.01 5.93 3.23
N ASP A 58 21.35 7.13 2.77
CA ASP A 58 21.87 8.19 3.60
C ASP A 58 20.70 8.92 4.30
N GLY A 59 20.96 9.52 5.45
CA GLY A 59 19.94 10.17 6.29
C GLY A 59 19.31 9.20 7.28
N SER A 60 18.07 9.46 7.71
CA SER A 60 17.35 8.57 8.63
C SER A 60 15.86 8.46 8.30
N PHE A 61 15.29 7.29 8.56
CA PHE A 61 13.86 7.05 8.61
C PHE A 61 13.49 6.38 9.93
N GLU A 62 12.48 6.92 10.59
CA GLU A 62 12.03 6.42 11.88
C GLU A 62 10.50 6.35 11.93
N ILE A 63 9.98 5.30 12.58
CA ILE A 63 8.58 5.19 12.99
C ILE A 63 8.53 5.50 14.48
N THR A 64 7.96 6.64 14.85
CA THR A 64 7.93 7.14 16.22
C THR A 64 6.51 7.23 16.79
N GLY A 65 6.37 7.38 18.11
CA GLY A 65 5.06 7.59 18.77
C GLY A 65 4.20 6.35 18.85
N SER A 66 4.75 5.15 18.68
CA SER A 66 4.12 3.86 18.97
C SER A 66 4.81 3.21 20.16
N ALA A 67 4.05 2.48 20.99
CA ALA A 67 4.60 1.77 22.15
C ALA A 67 5.50 0.59 21.74
N SER A 68 5.30 0.06 20.53
CA SER A 68 6.13 -0.99 19.89
C SER A 68 6.20 -0.71 18.39
N SER A 69 7.17 -1.31 17.69
CA SER A 69 7.20 -1.27 16.24
C SER A 69 5.91 -1.85 15.67
N PRO A 70 5.20 -1.13 14.78
CA PRO A 70 3.97 -1.64 14.21
C PRO A 70 4.23 -2.84 13.31
N VAL A 71 3.28 -3.74 13.24
CA VAL A 71 3.23 -4.71 12.14
C VAL A 71 2.92 -3.93 10.87
N ILE A 72 3.72 -4.13 9.83
CA ILE A 72 3.54 -3.49 8.52
C ILE A 72 3.08 -4.55 7.54
N SER A 73 1.99 -4.27 6.84
CA SER A 73 1.49 -5.11 5.74
C SER A 73 1.63 -4.37 4.43
N MET A 74 2.07 -5.07 3.38
CA MET A 74 2.30 -4.46 2.07
C MET A 74 1.70 -5.29 0.93
N SER A 75 1.00 -4.60 0.02
CA SER A 75 0.67 -5.08 -1.32
C SER A 75 1.63 -4.44 -2.30
N PHE A 76 2.38 -5.27 -3.04
CA PHE A 76 3.34 -4.83 -4.04
C PHE A 76 2.68 -4.54 -5.38
N GLN A 77 3.34 -3.80 -6.26
CA GLN A 77 2.90 -3.54 -7.62
C GLN A 77 2.69 -4.84 -8.41
N ASP A 78 3.63 -5.79 -8.30
CA ASP A 78 3.42 -7.17 -8.72
C ASP A 78 2.66 -7.89 -7.59
N PRO A 79 1.50 -8.50 -7.84
CA PRO A 79 0.71 -9.18 -6.81
C PRO A 79 1.45 -10.28 -6.04
N THR A 80 2.51 -10.85 -6.59
CA THR A 80 3.37 -11.86 -5.95
C THR A 80 2.56 -12.98 -5.29
N LEU A 81 1.54 -13.48 -5.99
CA LEU A 81 0.72 -14.60 -5.50
C LEU A 81 1.51 -15.90 -5.63
N LEU A 82 1.31 -16.82 -4.67
CA LEU A 82 1.87 -18.16 -4.75
C LEU A 82 1.07 -18.98 -5.76
N PRO A 83 1.67 -19.42 -6.88
CA PRO A 83 0.91 -19.99 -8.00
C PRO A 83 0.28 -21.36 -7.71
N TRP A 84 0.74 -22.04 -6.67
CA TRP A 84 0.20 -23.33 -6.22
C TRP A 84 -0.86 -23.22 -5.14
N LEU A 85 -1.27 -22.03 -4.76
CA LEU A 85 -2.33 -21.73 -3.80
C LEU A 85 -3.50 -21.04 -4.51
N THR A 86 -4.72 -21.37 -4.10
CA THR A 86 -5.92 -20.66 -4.55
C THR A 86 -5.93 -19.21 -4.05
N ALA A 87 -6.85 -18.40 -4.56
CA ALA A 87 -7.06 -17.02 -4.10
C ALA A 87 -7.28 -16.96 -2.57
N ALA A 88 -8.18 -17.78 -2.05
CA ALA A 88 -8.46 -17.82 -0.60
C ALA A 88 -7.24 -18.30 0.21
N GLU A 89 -6.51 -19.28 -0.28
CA GLU A 89 -5.30 -19.76 0.39
C GLU A 89 -4.18 -18.72 0.39
N ASN A 90 -4.00 -17.96 -0.71
CA ASN A 90 -3.08 -16.83 -0.76
C ASN A 90 -3.41 -15.77 0.28
N VAL A 91 -4.68 -15.42 0.46
CA VAL A 91 -5.13 -14.48 1.50
C VAL A 91 -4.91 -15.08 2.90
N ASN A 92 -5.19 -16.35 3.08
CA ASN A 92 -5.08 -17.03 4.38
C ASN A 92 -3.64 -17.18 4.90
N LEU A 93 -2.61 -16.97 4.06
CA LEU A 93 -1.20 -17.06 4.47
C LEU A 93 -0.85 -16.18 5.68
N VAL A 94 -1.56 -15.07 5.86
CA VAL A 94 -1.25 -14.05 6.89
C VAL A 94 -2.20 -14.10 8.08
N THR A 95 -3.24 -14.96 8.08
CA THR A 95 -4.25 -14.99 9.16
C THR A 95 -3.84 -15.85 10.36
N GLY A 96 -2.84 -16.70 10.20
CA GLY A 96 -2.31 -17.58 11.28
C GLY A 96 -3.20 -18.78 11.64
N ASP A 97 -4.46 -18.83 11.21
CA ASP A 97 -5.40 -19.93 11.46
C ASP A 97 -5.87 -20.55 10.12
N ARG A 98 -5.69 -21.89 10.01
CA ARG A 98 -5.97 -22.57 8.75
C ARG A 98 -7.45 -22.73 8.42
N ARG A 99 -8.36 -22.80 9.39
CA ARG A 99 -9.79 -23.07 9.14
C ARG A 99 -10.64 -21.80 9.20
N SER A 100 -10.64 -21.09 10.29
CA SER A 100 -11.36 -19.82 10.43
C SER A 100 -10.77 -18.75 9.51
N GLY A 101 -9.46 -18.85 9.22
CA GLY A 101 -8.77 -17.99 8.27
C GLY A 101 -9.26 -18.14 6.82
N LEU A 102 -9.61 -19.34 6.36
CA LEU A 102 -10.17 -19.52 5.00
C LEU A 102 -11.56 -18.90 4.85
N ASP A 103 -12.42 -19.01 5.84
CA ASP A 103 -13.76 -18.39 5.79
C ASP A 103 -13.63 -16.86 5.85
N PHE A 104 -12.70 -16.34 6.65
CA PHE A 104 -12.35 -14.94 6.66
C PHE A 104 -11.77 -14.49 5.32
N ALA A 105 -10.85 -15.25 4.73
CA ALA A 105 -10.26 -14.96 3.42
C ALA A 105 -11.32 -14.88 2.32
N ARG A 106 -12.27 -15.82 2.29
CA ARG A 106 -13.41 -15.79 1.35
C ARG A 106 -14.26 -14.53 1.52
N THR A 107 -14.53 -14.15 2.77
CA THR A 107 -15.27 -12.90 3.05
C THR A 107 -14.51 -11.67 2.52
N GLN A 108 -13.18 -11.62 2.71
CA GLN A 108 -12.34 -10.53 2.17
C GLN A 108 -12.37 -10.47 0.65
N LEU A 109 -12.31 -11.61 -0.01
CA LEU A 109 -12.37 -11.71 -1.47
C LEU A 109 -13.74 -11.26 -2.01
N CYS A 110 -14.84 -11.70 -1.37
CA CYS A 110 -16.19 -11.27 -1.71
C CYS A 110 -16.36 -9.74 -1.60
N GLU A 111 -15.86 -9.11 -0.52
CA GLU A 111 -15.89 -7.65 -0.36
C GLU A 111 -15.15 -6.90 -1.48
N LEU A 112 -14.14 -7.52 -2.07
CA LEU A 112 -13.38 -6.98 -3.20
C LEU A 112 -13.93 -7.42 -4.58
N GLY A 113 -15.16 -7.96 -4.62
CA GLY A 113 -15.84 -8.35 -5.85
C GLY A 113 -15.23 -9.58 -6.52
N LEU A 114 -14.73 -10.54 -5.73
CA LEU A 114 -14.16 -11.81 -6.19
C LEU A 114 -15.02 -13.01 -5.75
N GLU A 115 -16.33 -12.79 -5.54
CA GLU A 115 -17.28 -13.86 -5.25
C GLU A 115 -17.28 -14.89 -6.39
N GLY A 116 -17.15 -16.18 -6.04
CA GLY A 116 -17.08 -17.29 -6.99
C GLY A 116 -15.67 -17.61 -7.50
N HIS A 117 -14.68 -16.78 -7.18
CA HIS A 117 -13.28 -16.92 -7.60
C HIS A 117 -12.33 -17.28 -6.44
N GLU A 118 -12.86 -17.67 -5.30
CA GLU A 118 -12.09 -17.93 -4.09
C GLU A 118 -11.18 -19.17 -4.21
N ASN A 119 -11.59 -20.10 -5.06
CA ASN A 119 -10.87 -21.35 -5.29
C ASN A 119 -10.04 -21.35 -6.58
N ASP A 120 -10.05 -20.26 -7.35
CA ASP A 120 -9.26 -20.13 -8.56
C ASP A 120 -7.76 -19.95 -8.22
N TYR A 121 -6.91 -20.53 -9.06
CA TYR A 121 -5.46 -20.35 -8.98
C TYR A 121 -5.05 -19.04 -9.69
N PRO A 122 -3.86 -18.48 -9.37
CA PRO A 122 -3.41 -17.23 -9.96
C PRO A 122 -3.42 -17.17 -11.49
N ASP A 123 -3.15 -18.28 -12.18
CA ASP A 123 -3.17 -18.38 -13.64
C ASP A 123 -4.59 -18.41 -14.25
N GLU A 124 -5.61 -18.66 -13.44
CA GLU A 124 -7.02 -18.59 -13.83
C GLU A 124 -7.61 -17.18 -13.61
N LEU A 125 -6.88 -16.30 -12.91
CA LEU A 125 -7.31 -14.94 -12.58
C LEU A 125 -6.76 -13.91 -13.56
N SER A 126 -7.56 -12.91 -13.93
CA SER A 126 -7.08 -11.74 -14.65
C SER A 126 -6.11 -10.92 -13.77
N GLY A 127 -5.27 -10.07 -14.39
CA GLY A 127 -4.32 -9.22 -13.64
C GLY A 127 -4.99 -8.34 -12.58
N GLY A 128 -6.16 -7.75 -12.90
CA GLY A 128 -6.94 -6.98 -11.94
C GLY A 128 -7.53 -7.83 -10.80
N MET A 129 -7.88 -9.10 -11.06
CA MET A 129 -8.30 -10.03 -10.02
C MET A 129 -7.12 -10.41 -9.11
N GLN A 130 -5.95 -10.70 -9.68
CA GLN A 130 -4.73 -10.99 -8.91
C GLN A 130 -4.36 -9.81 -8.00
N THR A 131 -4.46 -8.57 -8.51
CA THR A 131 -4.24 -7.35 -7.71
C THR A 131 -5.21 -7.29 -6.53
N ARG A 132 -6.49 -7.58 -6.73
CA ARG A 132 -7.50 -7.60 -5.65
C ARG A 132 -7.23 -8.71 -4.63
N VAL A 133 -6.75 -9.89 -5.04
CA VAL A 133 -6.28 -10.93 -4.12
C VAL A 133 -5.09 -10.45 -3.29
N SER A 134 -4.13 -9.73 -3.89
CA SER A 134 -2.99 -9.13 -3.16
C SER A 134 -3.45 -8.08 -2.15
N ILE A 135 -4.42 -7.23 -2.51
CA ILE A 135 -5.05 -6.27 -1.57
C ILE A 135 -5.75 -7.02 -0.43
N ALA A 136 -6.54 -8.06 -0.74
CA ALA A 136 -7.21 -8.90 0.27
C ALA A 136 -6.19 -9.50 1.25
N ARG A 137 -5.10 -10.07 0.73
CA ARG A 137 -4.01 -10.62 1.54
C ARG A 137 -3.38 -9.57 2.45
N ALA A 138 -3.11 -8.38 1.93
CA ALA A 138 -2.56 -7.30 2.75
C ALA A 138 -3.52 -6.89 3.87
N LEU A 139 -4.83 -6.77 3.58
CA LEU A 139 -5.86 -6.40 4.55
C LEU A 139 -6.19 -7.50 5.56
N ALA A 140 -5.87 -8.77 5.25
CA ALA A 140 -6.08 -9.89 6.16
C ALA A 140 -5.06 -9.92 7.31
N ALA A 141 -3.95 -9.22 7.19
CA ALA A 141 -3.00 -9.03 8.27
C ALA A 141 -3.56 -8.03 9.31
N ASP A 142 -3.37 -8.32 10.60
CA ASP A 142 -3.67 -7.36 11.68
C ASP A 142 -2.47 -6.40 11.82
N ALA A 143 -2.47 -5.35 11.03
CA ALA A 143 -1.34 -4.42 10.90
C ALA A 143 -1.69 -3.02 11.42
N GLY A 144 -0.68 -2.34 11.97
CA GLY A 144 -0.78 -0.93 12.38
C GLY A 144 -0.49 0.05 11.23
N LEU A 145 0.13 -0.46 10.14
CA LEU A 145 0.45 0.31 8.95
C LEU A 145 0.28 -0.56 7.70
N TYR A 146 -0.50 -0.07 6.76
CA TYR A 146 -0.73 -0.72 5.47
C TYR A 146 -0.07 0.07 4.34
N LEU A 147 0.63 -0.63 3.46
CA LEU A 147 1.31 -0.06 2.31
C LEU A 147 0.77 -0.67 1.02
N PHE A 148 0.49 0.17 0.03
CA PHE A 148 -0.03 -0.27 -1.26
C PHE A 148 0.78 0.38 -2.39
N ASP A 149 1.45 -0.43 -3.19
CA ASP A 149 2.20 0.07 -4.36
C ASP A 149 1.35 -0.12 -5.62
N GLU A 150 0.85 0.99 -6.16
CA GLU A 150 0.00 1.06 -7.36
C GLU A 150 -1.23 0.10 -7.35
N PRO A 151 -2.00 0.03 -6.25
CA PRO A 151 -3.05 -0.99 -6.07
C PRO A 151 -4.22 -0.87 -7.05
N PHE A 152 -4.32 0.23 -7.80
CA PHE A 152 -5.45 0.52 -8.69
C PHE A 152 -5.04 0.59 -10.17
N ALA A 153 -3.77 0.38 -10.52
CA ALA A 153 -3.25 0.59 -11.88
C ALA A 153 -3.90 -0.33 -12.94
N ALA A 154 -4.27 -1.56 -12.55
CA ALA A 154 -4.85 -2.56 -13.46
C ALA A 154 -6.39 -2.67 -13.31
N LEU A 155 -7.04 -1.73 -12.63
CA LEU A 155 -8.48 -1.78 -12.32
C LEU A 155 -9.25 -0.75 -13.15
N ASP A 156 -10.47 -1.10 -13.52
CA ASP A 156 -11.43 -0.13 -14.03
C ASP A 156 -11.88 0.84 -12.92
N PRO A 157 -12.45 2.01 -13.27
CA PRO A 157 -12.76 3.05 -12.28
C PRO A 157 -13.72 2.60 -11.18
N ASP A 158 -14.72 1.77 -11.49
CA ASP A 158 -15.72 1.33 -10.51
C ASP A 158 -15.13 0.31 -9.54
N THR A 159 -14.35 -0.63 -10.06
CA THR A 159 -13.59 -1.59 -9.24
C THR A 159 -12.54 -0.87 -8.37
N ALA A 160 -11.87 0.16 -8.89
CA ALA A 160 -10.91 0.94 -8.10
C ALA A 160 -11.60 1.66 -6.92
N ARG A 161 -12.79 2.26 -7.14
CA ARG A 161 -13.59 2.88 -6.07
C ARG A 161 -14.02 1.85 -5.02
N LEU A 162 -14.53 0.68 -5.45
CA LEU A 162 -14.85 -0.42 -4.53
C LEU A 162 -13.65 -0.77 -3.64
N CYS A 163 -12.47 -0.95 -4.24
CA CYS A 163 -11.24 -1.26 -3.49
C CYS A 163 -10.87 -0.16 -2.51
N ILE A 164 -10.99 1.13 -2.89
CA ILE A 164 -10.75 2.27 -2.00
C ILE A 164 -11.67 2.20 -0.79
N ASP A 165 -12.98 1.97 -0.99
CA ASP A 165 -13.97 1.91 0.09
C ASP A 165 -13.67 0.76 1.05
N VAL A 166 -13.31 -0.42 0.52
CA VAL A 166 -12.91 -1.57 1.33
C VAL A 166 -11.64 -1.26 2.12
N ILE A 167 -10.60 -0.71 1.49
CA ILE A 167 -9.36 -0.34 2.18
C ILE A 167 -9.66 0.69 3.27
N ARG A 168 -10.39 1.76 2.99
CA ARG A 168 -10.75 2.80 3.97
C ARG A 168 -11.45 2.22 5.18
N ARG A 169 -12.43 1.33 4.97
CA ARG A 169 -13.18 0.67 6.05
C ARG A 169 -12.28 -0.26 6.86
N ARG A 170 -11.48 -1.09 6.20
CA ARG A 170 -10.65 -2.10 6.84
C ARG A 170 -9.43 -1.53 7.57
N THR A 171 -8.92 -0.38 7.12
CA THR A 171 -7.78 0.30 7.76
C THR A 171 -8.20 1.44 8.70
N ALA A 172 -9.46 1.51 9.12
CA ALA A 172 -9.94 2.58 10.03
C ALA A 172 -9.20 2.60 11.39
N HIS A 173 -8.67 1.46 11.82
CA HIS A 173 -7.91 1.29 13.07
C HIS A 173 -6.40 1.48 12.90
N ALA A 174 -5.92 1.70 11.68
CA ALA A 174 -4.51 1.78 11.32
C ALA A 174 -4.24 2.96 10.38
N ALA A 175 -2.99 3.22 10.05
CA ALA A 175 -2.64 4.13 8.97
C ALA A 175 -2.44 3.37 7.65
N ALA A 176 -2.61 4.09 6.54
CA ALA A 176 -2.31 3.53 5.22
C ALA A 176 -1.52 4.52 4.36
N VAL A 177 -0.58 4.00 3.56
CA VAL A 177 0.16 4.76 2.55
C VAL A 177 0.02 4.05 1.22
N ALA A 178 -0.35 4.77 0.17
CA ALA A 178 -0.48 4.20 -1.16
C ALA A 178 0.23 5.04 -2.23
N VAL A 179 0.92 4.39 -3.15
CA VAL A 179 1.36 5.02 -4.40
C VAL A 179 0.20 4.99 -5.38
N ILE A 180 -0.22 6.16 -5.84
CA ILE A 180 -1.38 6.31 -6.73
C ILE A 180 -1.02 7.25 -7.88
N HIS A 181 -1.32 6.86 -9.12
CA HIS A 181 -1.05 7.69 -10.30
C HIS A 181 -2.20 8.66 -10.64
N SER A 182 -3.45 8.23 -10.44
CA SER A 182 -4.63 9.06 -10.73
C SER A 182 -4.86 10.07 -9.60
N PRO A 183 -4.87 11.40 -9.88
CA PRO A 183 -5.20 12.42 -8.88
C PRO A 183 -6.60 12.24 -8.27
N GLU A 184 -7.56 11.77 -9.07
CA GLU A 184 -8.94 11.54 -8.63
C GLU A 184 -9.01 10.41 -7.61
N LEU A 185 -8.34 9.27 -7.89
CA LEU A 185 -8.28 8.15 -6.96
C LEU A 185 -7.46 8.51 -5.72
N ALA A 186 -6.40 9.30 -5.85
CA ALA A 186 -5.62 9.79 -4.73
C ALA A 186 -6.48 10.67 -3.80
N ALA A 187 -7.29 11.57 -4.35
CA ALA A 187 -8.21 12.41 -3.58
C ALA A 187 -9.31 11.58 -2.87
N SER A 188 -9.82 10.53 -3.54
CA SER A 188 -10.81 9.62 -2.93
C SER A 188 -10.21 8.73 -1.84
N PHE A 189 -8.92 8.39 -1.95
CA PHE A 189 -8.24 7.50 -1.01
C PHE A 189 -7.74 8.23 0.23
N ALA A 190 -7.06 9.37 0.07
CA ALA A 190 -6.16 9.95 1.06
C ALA A 190 -6.70 11.22 1.73
N ASP A 191 -6.27 11.42 2.98
CA ASP A 191 -6.46 12.68 3.72
C ASP A 191 -5.32 13.67 3.43
N GLU A 192 -4.20 13.16 2.90
CA GLU A 192 -3.04 13.96 2.50
C GLU A 192 -2.38 13.34 1.26
N ILE A 193 -2.08 14.17 0.26
CA ILE A 193 -1.44 13.76 -0.99
C ILE A 193 -0.08 14.43 -1.07
N LEU A 194 0.97 13.61 -1.10
CA LEU A 194 2.35 14.01 -1.32
C LEU A 194 2.67 13.85 -2.80
N THR A 195 2.97 14.94 -3.49
CA THR A 195 3.23 14.92 -4.94
C THR A 195 4.66 15.34 -5.24
N PHE A 196 5.39 14.48 -5.95
CA PHE A 196 6.71 14.80 -6.49
C PHE A 196 6.57 15.37 -7.89
N PRO A 197 7.01 16.63 -8.14
CA PRO A 197 6.92 17.24 -9.47
C PRO A 197 8.02 16.76 -10.43
N THR A 198 9.14 16.27 -9.88
CA THR A 198 10.36 15.95 -10.64
C THR A 198 10.95 14.58 -10.28
N ILE A 199 11.98 14.18 -11.01
CA ILE A 199 12.83 13.01 -10.77
C ILE A 199 14.24 13.53 -10.46
N PRO A 200 14.90 13.09 -9.35
CA PRO A 200 14.42 12.16 -8.31
C PRO A 200 13.41 12.78 -7.35
N ALA A 201 12.79 11.94 -6.49
CA ALA A 201 11.97 12.42 -5.38
C ALA A 201 12.82 13.20 -4.39
N GLY A 202 12.50 14.45 -4.18
CA GLY A 202 13.21 15.37 -3.27
C GLY A 202 12.30 16.53 -2.93
N GLU A 203 12.12 17.45 -3.87
CA GLU A 203 11.10 18.49 -3.76
C GLU A 203 9.70 17.89 -3.88
N TYR A 204 8.75 18.39 -3.09
CA TYR A 204 7.38 17.91 -3.08
C TYR A 204 6.37 19.02 -2.78
N SER A 205 5.12 18.76 -3.11
CA SER A 205 3.97 19.54 -2.67
C SER A 205 2.99 18.66 -1.89
N ILE A 206 2.23 19.29 -0.99
CA ILE A 206 1.21 18.62 -0.19
C ILE A 206 -0.15 19.19 -0.55
N ILE A 207 -1.10 18.32 -0.84
CA ILE A 207 -2.51 18.65 -1.03
C ILE A 207 -3.30 17.92 0.05
N ARG A 208 -4.23 18.62 0.69
CA ARG A 208 -5.21 18.03 1.61
C ARG A 208 -6.57 18.13 0.96
N PRO A 209 -7.12 17.02 0.44
CA PRO A 209 -8.47 17.01 -0.10
C PRO A 209 -9.46 17.51 0.96
N GLU A 210 -10.46 18.27 0.54
CA GLU A 210 -11.57 18.62 1.43
C GLU A 210 -12.32 17.35 1.82
N ALA A 211 -12.64 17.21 3.10
CA ALA A 211 -13.44 16.08 3.58
C ALA A 211 -14.89 16.30 3.10
N ASP A 212 -15.40 15.40 2.28
CA ASP A 212 -16.82 15.34 1.94
C ASP A 212 -17.68 14.93 3.15
#